data_bfccd081ebbc46628bdf179a5101dbb2
#
_entry.id   bfccd081ebbc46628bdf179a5101dbb2
#
_cell.length_a   1.000
_cell.length_b   1.000
_cell.length_c   1.000
_cell.angle_alpha   90.00
_cell.angle_beta   90.00
_cell.angle_gamma   90.00
#
_symmetry.space_group_name_H-M   'P 1'
#
loop_
_entity.id
_entity.type
_entity.pdbx_description
1 polymer ?
#
loop_
_entity_poly.entity_id
_entity_poly.type
_entity_poly.pdbx_seq_one_letter_code
_entity_poly.pdbx_strand_id
1 'polypeptide(L)'
;MLLYATVPGFYAEVERSRDPALRDRPVVVGGDPRKRGLVQSASEDALACGVEIGMPILEALARCPQARVRKTDMRLYREVSARLRSAFRLATERVEPAGLEAAYLDVSGRDEAPEAIALRLRERVADELGLPLRLGVAPVRFLAKLAAEESSLPGVGCVRPGEVRRFLDPLPVERLPGVGPRTRETLLGLGAARVVDLLALGERRLEEALGNHGRAIFALAQGSDESRLRPAPHPRTVSHESTLVTPEIDRGAIEARLAELAGSVEATLARERLAAKRLVLKVRYADHEETTRSRTVTHALGRAVELLALASDLLTRTQAGTRPIRGLGLTASSLVRVRRDERQLDLFA
;
A
#
# COMPACT_ATOMS: atom_id res chain seq x y z
N MET A 1 5.93 -20.86 -9.92
CA MET A 1 4.59 -20.24 -9.81
C MET A 1 4.56 -19.32 -8.60
N LEU A 2 3.79 -18.26 -8.67
CA LEU A 2 3.58 -17.31 -7.58
C LEU A 2 2.15 -17.39 -7.07
N LEU A 3 1.97 -17.24 -5.78
CA LEU A 3 0.67 -17.00 -5.16
C LEU A 3 0.58 -15.53 -4.74
N TYR A 4 -0.58 -14.93 -4.93
CA TYR A 4 -1.00 -13.74 -4.22
C TYR A 4 -2.10 -14.12 -3.25
N ALA A 5 -1.92 -13.80 -1.98
CA ALA A 5 -2.86 -14.09 -0.92
C ALA A 5 -3.32 -12.78 -0.28
N THR A 6 -4.63 -12.59 -0.11
CA THR A 6 -5.18 -11.35 0.47
C THR A 6 -6.45 -11.62 1.26
N VAL A 7 -6.69 -10.83 2.29
CA VAL A 7 -7.96 -10.77 3.04
C VAL A 7 -8.65 -9.45 2.65
N PRO A 8 -9.61 -9.48 1.70
CA PRO A 8 -10.37 -8.28 1.34
C PRO A 8 -11.12 -7.73 2.55
N GLY A 9 -11.16 -6.40 2.69
CA GLY A 9 -11.80 -5.79 3.85
C GLY A 9 -11.13 -6.13 5.19
N PHE A 10 -9.82 -6.33 5.22
CA PHE A 10 -9.06 -6.92 6.33
C PHE A 10 -9.46 -6.41 7.71
N TYR A 11 -9.57 -5.09 7.93
CA TYR A 11 -9.94 -4.56 9.25
C TYR A 11 -11.36 -4.98 9.63
N ALA A 12 -12.30 -4.94 8.69
CA ALA A 12 -13.67 -5.37 8.92
C ALA A 12 -13.76 -6.87 9.21
N GLU A 13 -13.00 -7.69 8.50
CA GLU A 13 -12.96 -9.14 8.71
C GLU A 13 -12.26 -9.51 10.03
N VAL A 14 -11.25 -8.76 10.47
CA VAL A 14 -10.66 -8.91 11.82
C VAL A 14 -11.68 -8.60 12.90
N GLU A 15 -12.47 -7.54 12.75
CA GLU A 15 -13.55 -7.24 13.71
C GLU A 15 -14.63 -8.36 13.74
N ARG A 16 -15.03 -8.88 12.56
CA ARG A 16 -15.97 -10.00 12.44
C ARG A 16 -15.46 -11.28 13.08
N SER A 17 -14.19 -11.62 12.90
CA SER A 17 -13.60 -12.84 13.44
C SER A 17 -13.62 -12.86 14.97
N ARG A 18 -13.65 -11.69 15.61
CA ARG A 18 -13.61 -11.52 17.07
C ARG A 18 -14.99 -11.34 17.72
N ASP A 19 -15.92 -10.75 17.01
CA ASP A 19 -17.26 -10.46 17.53
C ASP A 19 -18.32 -11.24 16.73
N PRO A 20 -18.84 -12.35 17.30
CA PRO A 20 -19.88 -13.14 16.64
C PRO A 20 -21.12 -12.34 16.22
N ALA A 21 -21.43 -11.23 16.91
CA ALA A 21 -22.58 -10.37 16.58
C ALA A 21 -22.42 -9.61 15.26
N LEU A 22 -21.20 -9.62 14.69
CA LEU A 22 -20.89 -8.97 13.41
C LEU A 22 -20.89 -9.92 12.20
N ARG A 23 -20.97 -11.24 12.41
CA ARG A 23 -20.79 -12.25 11.33
C ARG A 23 -21.71 -12.05 10.14
N ASP A 24 -22.97 -11.78 10.41
CA ASP A 24 -24.01 -11.64 9.37
C ASP A 24 -24.45 -10.18 9.17
N ARG A 25 -23.55 -9.24 9.43
CA ARG A 25 -23.84 -7.82 9.30
C ARG A 25 -22.76 -7.11 8.50
N PRO A 26 -23.12 -6.12 7.65
CA PRO A 26 -22.15 -5.22 7.04
C PRO A 26 -21.33 -4.50 8.12
N VAL A 27 -20.00 -4.50 7.96
CA VAL A 27 -19.07 -3.86 8.89
C VAL A 27 -18.29 -2.79 8.17
N VAL A 28 -18.23 -1.62 8.79
CA VAL A 28 -17.42 -0.47 8.34
C VAL A 28 -16.45 -0.12 9.44
N VAL A 29 -15.16 -0.02 9.11
CA VAL A 29 -14.12 0.39 10.04
C VAL A 29 -13.58 1.75 9.63
N GLY A 30 -13.46 2.67 10.58
CA GLY A 30 -12.94 4.01 10.28
C GLY A 30 -12.87 4.94 11.47
N GLY A 31 -12.76 6.24 11.17
CA GLY A 31 -12.69 7.28 12.17
C GLY A 31 -14.03 7.55 12.88
N ASP A 32 -14.01 8.48 13.83
CA ASP A 32 -15.22 8.91 14.55
C ASP A 32 -16.20 9.63 13.58
N PRO A 33 -17.44 9.16 13.42
CA PRO A 33 -18.43 9.81 12.56
C PRO A 33 -18.68 11.29 12.93
N ARG A 34 -18.61 11.62 14.22
CA ARG A 34 -18.81 12.98 14.73
C ARG A 34 -17.67 13.94 14.37
N LYS A 35 -16.50 13.40 14.02
CA LYS A 35 -15.27 14.12 13.66
C LYS A 35 -14.93 14.02 12.16
N ARG A 36 -15.93 13.84 11.30
CA ARG A 36 -15.76 13.61 9.86
C ARG A 36 -14.83 12.41 9.56
N GLY A 37 -14.94 11.34 10.35
CA GLY A 37 -14.20 10.12 10.14
C GLY A 37 -14.50 9.51 8.76
N LEU A 38 -13.46 8.97 8.13
CA LEU A 38 -13.55 8.34 6.81
C LEU A 38 -13.53 6.82 6.96
N VAL A 39 -14.16 6.12 6.01
CA VAL A 39 -14.11 4.67 5.87
C VAL A 39 -12.68 4.25 5.51
N GLN A 40 -12.07 3.41 6.32
CA GLN A 40 -10.74 2.85 6.09
C GLN A 40 -10.79 1.40 5.60
N SER A 41 -11.83 0.66 6.00
CA SER A 41 -12.10 -0.70 5.55
C SER A 41 -13.58 -0.97 5.64
N ALA A 42 -14.08 -1.82 4.75
CA ALA A 42 -15.46 -2.26 4.74
C ALA A 42 -15.52 -3.74 4.33
N SER A 43 -16.48 -4.48 4.90
CA SER A 43 -16.75 -5.86 4.49
C SER A 43 -17.39 -5.91 3.09
N GLU A 44 -17.34 -7.05 2.41
CA GLU A 44 -17.87 -7.19 1.04
C GLU A 44 -19.36 -6.85 0.95
N ASP A 45 -20.15 -7.23 1.91
CA ASP A 45 -21.57 -6.88 1.99
C ASP A 45 -21.82 -5.38 2.21
N ALA A 46 -20.93 -4.68 2.94
CA ALA A 46 -20.99 -3.22 3.03
C ALA A 46 -20.61 -2.56 1.70
N LEU A 47 -19.57 -3.07 1.00
CA LEU A 47 -19.20 -2.59 -0.34
C LEU A 47 -20.34 -2.84 -1.35
N ALA A 48 -21.02 -3.99 -1.27
CA ALA A 48 -22.18 -4.30 -2.11
C ALA A 48 -23.36 -3.36 -1.88
N CYS A 49 -23.49 -2.76 -0.68
CA CYS A 49 -24.44 -1.68 -0.39
C CYS A 49 -24.04 -0.31 -0.94
N GLY A 50 -22.90 -0.22 -1.65
CA GLY A 50 -22.39 1.06 -2.19
C GLY A 50 -21.51 1.86 -1.24
N VAL A 51 -21.02 1.25 -0.15
CA VAL A 51 -19.98 1.87 0.69
C VAL A 51 -18.65 1.86 -0.06
N GLU A 52 -17.92 2.97 -0.01
CA GLU A 52 -16.63 3.12 -0.66
C GLU A 52 -15.54 3.48 0.37
N ILE A 53 -14.33 2.99 0.18
CA ILE A 53 -13.18 3.37 1.01
C ILE A 53 -12.85 4.85 0.79
N GLY A 54 -12.65 5.58 1.87
CA GLY A 54 -12.36 7.02 1.84
C GLY A 54 -13.59 7.92 1.93
N MET A 55 -14.83 7.39 1.80
CA MET A 55 -16.03 8.19 2.00
C MET A 55 -16.25 8.53 3.48
N PRO A 56 -17.00 9.60 3.80
CA PRO A 56 -17.42 9.90 5.17
C PRO A 56 -18.25 8.76 5.78
N ILE A 57 -18.00 8.40 7.05
CA ILE A 57 -18.76 7.34 7.75
C ILE A 57 -20.28 7.63 7.75
N LEU A 58 -20.68 8.89 7.88
CA LEU A 58 -22.11 9.26 7.84
C LEU A 58 -22.75 8.95 6.48
N GLU A 59 -22.04 9.17 5.40
CA GLU A 59 -22.48 8.82 4.05
C GLU A 59 -22.55 7.29 3.88
N ALA A 60 -21.54 6.56 4.37
CA ALA A 60 -21.55 5.11 4.37
C ALA A 60 -22.77 4.53 5.11
N LEU A 61 -23.15 5.12 6.25
CA LEU A 61 -24.36 4.73 7.01
C LEU A 61 -25.66 5.10 6.27
N ALA A 62 -25.66 6.18 5.49
CA ALA A 62 -26.81 6.52 4.66
C ALA A 62 -27.01 5.51 3.52
N ARG A 63 -25.92 4.99 2.93
CA ARG A 63 -25.97 3.95 1.89
C ARG A 63 -26.24 2.55 2.46
N CYS A 64 -25.75 2.25 3.65
CA CYS A 64 -25.88 0.96 4.32
C CYS A 64 -26.31 1.15 5.79
N PRO A 65 -27.62 1.44 6.07
CA PRO A 65 -28.09 1.76 7.42
C PRO A 65 -27.93 0.62 8.44
N GLN A 66 -27.88 -0.63 7.97
CA GLN A 66 -27.66 -1.82 8.79
C GLN A 66 -26.19 -2.05 9.16
N ALA A 67 -25.26 -1.29 8.58
CA ALA A 67 -23.83 -1.46 8.83
C ALA A 67 -23.46 -1.17 10.29
N ARG A 68 -22.55 -1.97 10.81
CA ARG A 68 -21.94 -1.76 12.13
C ARG A 68 -20.60 -1.04 11.98
N VAL A 69 -20.52 0.13 12.60
CA VAL A 69 -19.26 0.91 12.59
C VAL A 69 -18.37 0.44 13.74
N ARG A 70 -17.10 0.23 13.43
CA ARG A 70 -16.01 -0.02 14.39
C ARG A 70 -14.94 1.06 14.25
N LYS A 71 -14.42 1.48 15.39
CA LYS A 71 -13.28 2.41 15.40
C LYS A 71 -12.02 1.64 15.04
N THR A 72 -11.15 2.28 14.24
CA THR A 72 -9.86 1.72 13.83
C THR A 72 -8.98 1.36 15.03
N ASP A 73 -8.56 0.10 15.12
CA ASP A 73 -7.58 -0.41 16.09
C ASP A 73 -6.33 -0.94 15.36
N MET A 74 -5.40 -0.04 15.05
CA MET A 74 -4.17 -0.39 14.34
C MET A 74 -3.24 -1.33 15.11
N ARG A 75 -3.34 -1.40 16.44
CA ARG A 75 -2.56 -2.35 17.24
C ARG A 75 -3.06 -3.76 16.98
N LEU A 76 -4.35 -3.97 17.10
CA LEU A 76 -5.01 -5.25 16.81
C LEU A 76 -4.72 -5.72 15.38
N TYR A 77 -4.90 -4.84 14.38
CA TYR A 77 -4.70 -5.22 12.98
C TYR A 77 -3.26 -5.60 12.66
N ARG A 78 -2.27 -4.96 13.26
CA ARG A 78 -0.86 -5.35 13.15
C ARG A 78 -0.56 -6.70 13.81
N GLU A 79 -1.17 -6.98 14.94
CA GLU A 79 -1.05 -8.26 15.63
C GLU A 79 -1.61 -9.40 14.78
N VAL A 80 -2.83 -9.26 14.27
CA VAL A 80 -3.45 -10.26 13.38
C VAL A 80 -2.68 -10.39 12.06
N SER A 81 -2.19 -9.30 11.48
CA SER A 81 -1.34 -9.31 10.30
C SER A 81 -0.02 -10.08 10.54
N ALA A 82 0.56 -10.00 11.73
CA ALA A 82 1.76 -10.76 12.07
C ALA A 82 1.47 -12.28 12.10
N ARG A 83 0.32 -12.68 12.66
CA ARG A 83 -0.14 -14.09 12.65
C ARG A 83 -0.43 -14.56 11.21
N LEU A 84 -1.10 -13.75 10.41
CA LEU A 84 -1.36 -14.04 8.99
C LEU A 84 -0.06 -14.25 8.21
N ARG A 85 0.95 -13.39 8.41
CA ARG A 85 2.28 -13.57 7.80
C ARG A 85 2.99 -14.82 8.27
N SER A 86 2.80 -15.23 9.52
CA SER A 86 3.34 -16.51 10.02
C SER A 86 2.71 -17.69 9.30
N ALA A 87 1.39 -17.69 9.07
CA ALA A 87 0.73 -18.70 8.27
C ALA A 87 1.27 -18.76 6.82
N PHE A 88 1.51 -17.59 6.19
CA PHE A 88 2.12 -17.53 4.85
C PHE A 88 3.52 -18.17 4.80
N ARG A 89 4.35 -17.95 5.83
CA ARG A 89 5.70 -18.54 5.91
C ARG A 89 5.71 -20.06 6.05
N LEU A 90 4.63 -20.66 6.50
CA LEU A 90 4.50 -22.13 6.52
C LEU A 90 4.33 -22.71 5.10
N ALA A 91 3.80 -21.93 4.17
CA ALA A 91 3.70 -22.33 2.76
C ALA A 91 5.04 -22.18 2.02
N THR A 92 5.80 -21.12 2.30
CA THR A 92 7.12 -20.87 1.73
C THR A 92 7.88 -19.82 2.54
N GLU A 93 9.22 -19.90 2.55
CA GLU A 93 10.07 -18.85 3.15
C GLU A 93 10.15 -17.58 2.29
N ARG A 94 9.85 -17.71 0.98
CA ARG A 94 9.89 -16.60 0.01
C ARG A 94 8.57 -15.84 0.00
N VAL A 95 8.36 -15.02 1.04
CA VAL A 95 7.14 -14.20 1.21
C VAL A 95 7.50 -12.73 1.11
N GLU A 96 6.85 -12.00 0.21
CA GLU A 96 6.89 -10.55 0.11
C GLU A 96 5.56 -9.95 0.60
N PRO A 97 5.53 -9.26 1.75
CA PRO A 97 4.32 -8.59 2.23
C PRO A 97 3.84 -7.49 1.25
N ALA A 98 2.54 -7.41 1.05
CA ALA A 98 1.87 -6.39 0.25
C ALA A 98 0.78 -5.69 1.09
N GLY A 99 1.20 -5.02 2.17
CA GLY A 99 0.31 -4.41 3.16
C GLY A 99 0.17 -5.27 4.43
N LEU A 100 -0.87 -5.01 5.20
CA LEU A 100 -1.22 -5.78 6.40
C LEU A 100 -1.99 -7.05 6.04
N GLU A 101 -2.76 -6.98 4.98
CA GLU A 101 -3.78 -7.94 4.55
C GLU A 101 -3.30 -8.92 3.49
N ALA A 102 -2.15 -8.66 2.84
CA ALA A 102 -1.75 -9.40 1.66
C ALA A 102 -0.26 -9.73 1.61
N ALA A 103 0.09 -10.74 0.81
CA ALA A 103 1.45 -11.06 0.45
C ALA A 103 1.53 -11.79 -0.89
N TYR A 104 2.72 -11.69 -1.52
CA TYR A 104 3.14 -12.58 -2.60
C TYR A 104 4.00 -13.70 -2.03
N LEU A 105 3.78 -14.91 -2.50
CA LEU A 105 4.48 -16.11 -2.08
C LEU A 105 5.08 -16.81 -3.32
N ASP A 106 6.37 -17.09 -3.30
CA ASP A 106 7.00 -17.90 -4.33
C ASP A 106 7.02 -19.37 -3.89
N VAL A 107 6.21 -20.16 -4.59
CA VAL A 107 6.11 -21.61 -4.38
C VAL A 107 6.82 -22.40 -5.48
N SER A 108 7.65 -21.75 -6.29
CA SER A 108 8.46 -22.41 -7.31
C SER A 108 9.38 -23.46 -6.67
N GLY A 109 9.52 -24.62 -7.31
CA GLY A 109 10.38 -25.69 -6.82
C GLY A 109 9.82 -26.51 -5.64
N ARG A 110 8.53 -26.33 -5.32
CA ARG A 110 7.83 -27.24 -4.39
C ARG A 110 7.31 -28.45 -5.16
N ASP A 111 7.33 -29.62 -4.53
CA ASP A 111 6.82 -30.87 -5.09
C ASP A 111 5.28 -30.86 -5.18
N GLU A 112 4.64 -30.11 -4.31
CA GLU A 112 3.19 -29.99 -4.25
C GLU A 112 2.67 -28.98 -5.29
N ALA A 113 1.52 -29.29 -5.88
CA ALA A 113 0.87 -28.39 -6.82
C ALA A 113 0.55 -27.03 -6.18
N PRO A 114 0.82 -25.90 -6.87
CA PRO A 114 0.56 -24.56 -6.32
C PRO A 114 -0.88 -24.34 -5.88
N GLU A 115 -1.85 -24.93 -6.57
CA GLU A 115 -3.26 -24.88 -6.22
C GLU A 115 -3.56 -25.61 -4.89
N ALA A 116 -2.92 -26.75 -4.65
CA ALA A 116 -3.07 -27.49 -3.41
C ALA A 116 -2.46 -26.72 -2.22
N ILE A 117 -1.32 -26.09 -2.42
CA ILE A 117 -0.72 -25.18 -1.42
C ILE A 117 -1.68 -24.04 -1.11
N ALA A 118 -2.30 -23.43 -2.12
CA ALA A 118 -3.26 -22.33 -1.95
C ALA A 118 -4.50 -22.77 -1.16
N LEU A 119 -5.09 -23.92 -1.49
CA LEU A 119 -6.25 -24.46 -0.79
C LEU A 119 -5.95 -24.73 0.69
N ARG A 120 -4.84 -25.43 0.96
CA ARG A 120 -4.40 -25.71 2.34
C ARG A 120 -4.12 -24.42 3.14
N LEU A 121 -3.53 -23.42 2.50
CA LEU A 121 -3.29 -22.13 3.14
C LEU A 121 -4.61 -21.41 3.49
N ARG A 122 -5.58 -21.46 2.59
CA ARG A 122 -6.93 -20.90 2.81
C ARG A 122 -7.61 -21.54 4.00
N GLU A 123 -7.64 -22.86 4.06
CA GLU A 123 -8.22 -23.64 5.14
C GLU A 123 -7.55 -23.29 6.48
N ARG A 124 -6.23 -23.32 6.52
CA ARG A 124 -5.46 -22.96 7.73
C ARG A 124 -5.79 -21.55 8.22
N VAL A 125 -5.83 -20.53 7.35
CA VAL A 125 -6.13 -19.15 7.75
C VAL A 125 -7.58 -19.04 8.27
N ALA A 126 -8.52 -19.77 7.67
CA ALA A 126 -9.90 -19.81 8.15
C ALA A 126 -9.97 -20.46 9.55
N ASP A 127 -9.30 -21.58 9.77
CA ASP A 127 -9.34 -22.32 11.04
C ASP A 127 -8.60 -21.58 12.17
N GLU A 128 -7.40 -21.05 11.90
CA GLU A 128 -6.55 -20.44 12.93
C GLU A 128 -6.91 -18.97 13.23
N LEU A 129 -7.43 -18.24 12.25
CA LEU A 129 -7.67 -16.78 12.35
C LEU A 129 -9.12 -16.39 12.15
N GLY A 130 -9.97 -17.29 11.63
CA GLY A 130 -11.35 -16.97 11.26
C GLY A 130 -11.47 -15.97 10.11
N LEU A 131 -10.42 -15.86 9.24
CA LEU A 131 -10.36 -14.87 8.18
C LEU A 131 -10.63 -15.51 6.81
N PRO A 132 -11.45 -14.87 5.96
CA PRO A 132 -11.66 -15.31 4.59
C PRO A 132 -10.45 -14.94 3.73
N LEU A 133 -9.74 -15.92 3.21
CA LEU A 133 -8.59 -15.72 2.35
C LEU A 133 -8.96 -15.89 0.87
N ARG A 134 -8.58 -14.91 0.06
CA ARG A 134 -8.65 -14.96 -1.40
C ARG A 134 -7.24 -15.15 -1.94
N LEU A 135 -7.09 -16.09 -2.88
CA LEU A 135 -5.79 -16.41 -3.45
C LEU A 135 -5.83 -16.41 -4.98
N GLY A 136 -4.71 -16.04 -5.58
CA GLY A 136 -4.48 -16.20 -7.01
C GLY A 136 -3.15 -16.89 -7.25
N VAL A 137 -3.17 -17.86 -8.16
CA VAL A 137 -2.01 -18.65 -8.58
C VAL A 137 -1.69 -18.31 -10.02
N ALA A 138 -0.47 -17.88 -10.33
CA ALA A 138 -0.08 -17.53 -11.69
C ALA A 138 1.45 -17.59 -11.89
N PRO A 139 1.93 -17.60 -13.17
CA PRO A 139 3.37 -17.62 -13.45
C PRO A 139 4.09 -16.33 -13.06
N VAL A 140 3.41 -15.19 -13.08
CA VAL A 140 3.98 -13.87 -12.77
C VAL A 140 3.14 -13.10 -11.76
N ARG A 141 3.75 -12.09 -11.14
CA ARG A 141 3.24 -11.37 -9.97
C ARG A 141 1.87 -10.71 -10.21
N PHE A 142 1.75 -9.89 -11.25
CA PHE A 142 0.51 -9.17 -11.50
C PHE A 142 -0.65 -10.11 -11.86
N LEU A 143 -0.37 -11.20 -12.58
CA LEU A 143 -1.38 -12.21 -12.90
C LEU A 143 -1.89 -12.93 -11.66
N ALA A 144 -1.00 -13.25 -10.70
CA ALA A 144 -1.43 -13.84 -9.43
C ALA A 144 -2.38 -12.91 -8.67
N LYS A 145 -2.10 -11.61 -8.67
CA LYS A 145 -3.00 -10.62 -8.07
C LYS A 145 -4.33 -10.54 -8.81
N LEU A 146 -4.33 -10.43 -10.14
CA LEU A 146 -5.56 -10.39 -10.94
C LEU A 146 -6.37 -11.68 -10.78
N ALA A 147 -5.74 -12.85 -10.78
CA ALA A 147 -6.42 -14.13 -10.57
C ALA A 147 -7.13 -14.18 -9.20
N ALA A 148 -6.51 -13.62 -8.15
CA ALA A 148 -7.16 -13.48 -6.85
C ALA A 148 -8.36 -12.54 -6.92
N GLU A 149 -8.21 -11.38 -7.55
CA GLU A 149 -9.26 -10.35 -7.65
C GLU A 149 -10.48 -10.82 -8.45
N GLU A 150 -10.28 -11.64 -9.49
CA GLU A 150 -11.34 -12.23 -10.32
C GLU A 150 -11.98 -13.47 -9.68
N SER A 151 -11.41 -14.02 -8.60
CA SER A 151 -12.01 -15.14 -7.89
C SER A 151 -13.09 -14.69 -6.90
N SER A 152 -14.10 -15.54 -6.68
CA SER A 152 -15.07 -15.32 -5.59
C SER A 152 -14.39 -15.41 -4.22
N LEU A 153 -14.99 -14.84 -3.18
CA LEU A 153 -14.51 -14.94 -1.81
C LEU A 153 -15.35 -15.94 -1.00
N PRO A 154 -14.76 -16.86 -0.22
CA PRO A 154 -13.36 -17.27 -0.25
C PRO A 154 -13.05 -18.11 -1.48
N GLY A 155 -11.91 -17.84 -2.15
CA GLY A 155 -11.63 -18.55 -3.40
C GLY A 155 -10.17 -18.61 -3.80
N VAL A 156 -9.90 -19.45 -4.80
CA VAL A 156 -8.59 -19.60 -5.43
C VAL A 156 -8.77 -19.45 -6.94
N GLY A 157 -8.28 -18.34 -7.48
CA GLY A 157 -8.16 -18.13 -8.92
C GLY A 157 -6.84 -18.73 -9.43
N CYS A 158 -6.86 -19.39 -10.58
CA CYS A 158 -5.66 -19.98 -11.17
C CYS A 158 -5.53 -19.57 -12.63
N VAL A 159 -4.34 -19.11 -13.01
CA VAL A 159 -3.97 -18.82 -14.41
C VAL A 159 -2.68 -19.57 -14.72
N ARG A 160 -2.79 -20.65 -15.53
CA ARG A 160 -1.63 -21.42 -15.95
C ARG A 160 -0.89 -20.73 -17.11
N PRO A 161 0.40 -21.05 -17.35
CA PRO A 161 1.15 -20.42 -18.44
C PRO A 161 0.45 -20.43 -19.80
N GLY A 162 -0.21 -21.54 -20.17
CA GLY A 162 -0.96 -21.66 -21.42
C GLY A 162 -2.31 -20.93 -21.45
N GLU A 163 -2.80 -20.42 -20.32
CA GLU A 163 -4.10 -19.76 -20.18
C GLU A 163 -4.00 -18.23 -20.10
N VAL A 164 -2.78 -17.69 -20.05
CA VAL A 164 -2.50 -16.25 -19.81
C VAL A 164 -3.26 -15.37 -20.81
N ARG A 165 -3.21 -15.71 -22.10
CA ARG A 165 -3.89 -14.94 -23.15
C ARG A 165 -5.42 -14.98 -22.96
N ARG A 166 -5.97 -16.19 -22.78
CA ARG A 166 -7.40 -16.39 -22.56
C ARG A 166 -7.92 -15.60 -21.35
N PHE A 167 -7.09 -15.48 -20.31
CA PHE A 167 -7.43 -14.73 -19.09
C PHE A 167 -7.33 -13.21 -19.32
N LEU A 168 -6.24 -12.73 -19.93
CA LEU A 168 -5.97 -11.29 -20.06
C LEU A 168 -6.81 -10.61 -21.15
N ASP A 169 -6.99 -11.26 -22.31
CA ASP A 169 -7.60 -10.65 -23.50
C ASP A 169 -8.93 -9.94 -23.26
N PRO A 170 -9.89 -10.52 -22.51
CA PRO A 170 -11.18 -9.89 -22.28
C PRO A 170 -11.16 -8.77 -21.24
N LEU A 171 -10.09 -8.66 -20.43
CA LEU A 171 -10.04 -7.71 -19.33
C LEU A 171 -9.98 -6.25 -19.84
N PRO A 172 -10.67 -5.31 -19.17
CA PRO A 172 -10.48 -3.89 -19.42
C PRO A 172 -9.04 -3.45 -19.17
N VAL A 173 -8.53 -2.47 -19.93
CA VAL A 173 -7.13 -2.01 -19.84
C VAL A 173 -6.76 -1.50 -18.44
N GLU A 174 -7.70 -0.92 -17.71
CA GLU A 174 -7.51 -0.42 -16.34
C GLU A 174 -7.20 -1.51 -15.30
N ARG A 175 -7.39 -2.79 -15.67
CA ARG A 175 -6.99 -3.91 -14.79
C ARG A 175 -5.49 -4.13 -14.80
N LEU A 176 -4.77 -3.63 -15.81
CA LEU A 176 -3.32 -3.73 -15.85
C LEU A 176 -2.66 -2.78 -14.85
N PRO A 177 -1.62 -3.25 -14.13
CA PRO A 177 -0.84 -2.39 -13.24
C PRO A 177 -0.32 -1.15 -13.97
N GLY A 178 -0.44 0.02 -13.33
CA GLY A 178 0.03 1.27 -13.90
C GLY A 178 -0.96 1.99 -14.81
N VAL A 179 -2.08 1.37 -15.18
CA VAL A 179 -3.13 2.05 -15.95
C VAL A 179 -4.07 2.78 -15.00
N GLY A 180 -3.70 4.01 -14.65
CA GLY A 180 -4.54 4.94 -13.91
C GLY A 180 -5.51 5.73 -14.83
N PRO A 181 -6.36 6.62 -14.27
CA PRO A 181 -7.38 7.36 -15.04
C PRO A 181 -6.84 8.07 -16.29
N ARG A 182 -5.71 8.77 -16.19
CA ARG A 182 -5.09 9.48 -17.32
C ARG A 182 -4.59 8.53 -18.42
N THR A 183 -3.92 7.45 -18.01
CA THR A 183 -3.42 6.43 -18.94
C THR A 183 -4.58 5.74 -19.63
N ARG A 184 -5.64 5.39 -18.89
CA ARG A 184 -6.87 4.83 -19.42
C ARG A 184 -7.49 5.72 -20.48
N GLU A 185 -7.64 7.03 -20.22
CA GLU A 185 -8.17 8.00 -21.17
C GLU A 185 -7.35 8.01 -22.47
N THR A 186 -6.01 8.05 -22.36
CA THR A 186 -5.12 7.96 -23.53
C THR A 186 -5.34 6.69 -24.33
N LEU A 187 -5.40 5.53 -23.66
CA LEU A 187 -5.60 4.23 -24.31
C LEU A 187 -6.96 4.15 -25.00
N LEU A 188 -8.03 4.65 -24.37
CA LEU A 188 -9.36 4.73 -24.99
C LEU A 188 -9.34 5.64 -26.22
N GLY A 189 -8.63 6.77 -26.21
CA GLY A 189 -8.42 7.64 -27.35
C GLY A 189 -7.67 6.96 -28.52
N LEU A 190 -6.87 5.94 -28.23
CA LEU A 190 -6.21 5.10 -29.24
C LEU A 190 -7.09 3.94 -29.73
N GLY A 191 -8.29 3.76 -29.18
CA GLY A 191 -9.22 2.68 -29.52
C GLY A 191 -8.99 1.40 -28.70
N ALA A 192 -8.18 1.42 -27.64
CA ALA A 192 -7.93 0.28 -26.78
C ALA A 192 -8.78 0.34 -25.49
N ALA A 193 -9.83 -0.45 -25.42
CA ALA A 193 -10.67 -0.62 -24.24
C ALA A 193 -10.31 -1.90 -23.45
N ARG A 194 -9.84 -2.93 -24.13
CA ARG A 194 -9.47 -4.24 -23.57
C ARG A 194 -8.00 -4.53 -23.78
N VAL A 195 -7.47 -5.47 -23.02
CA VAL A 195 -6.06 -5.87 -23.10
C VAL A 195 -5.72 -6.40 -24.50
N VAL A 196 -6.62 -7.14 -25.16
CA VAL A 196 -6.41 -7.61 -26.54
C VAL A 196 -6.19 -6.46 -27.53
N ASP A 197 -6.82 -5.31 -27.33
CA ASP A 197 -6.70 -4.15 -28.22
C ASP A 197 -5.27 -3.55 -28.16
N LEU A 198 -4.61 -3.62 -26.98
CA LEU A 198 -3.23 -3.15 -26.81
C LEU A 198 -2.25 -3.92 -27.70
N LEU A 199 -2.49 -5.20 -27.89
CA LEU A 199 -1.65 -6.02 -28.74
C LEU A 199 -1.90 -5.75 -30.23
N ALA A 200 -3.16 -5.46 -30.57
CA ALA A 200 -3.50 -5.03 -31.94
C ALA A 200 -2.87 -3.67 -32.29
N LEU A 201 -2.77 -2.75 -31.33
CA LEU A 201 -2.07 -1.46 -31.50
C LEU A 201 -0.56 -1.64 -31.69
N GLY A 202 0.05 -2.62 -31.03
CA GLY A 202 1.48 -2.90 -31.05
C GLY A 202 2.31 -1.98 -30.16
N GLU A 203 3.51 -2.45 -29.81
CA GLU A 203 4.42 -1.79 -28.87
C GLU A 203 4.79 -0.36 -29.30
N ARG A 204 5.13 -0.19 -30.58
CA ARG A 204 5.58 1.11 -31.12
C ARG A 204 4.54 2.20 -30.91
N ARG A 205 3.27 1.95 -31.20
CA ARG A 205 2.20 2.94 -31.06
C ARG A 205 1.93 3.29 -29.61
N LEU A 206 2.05 2.32 -28.71
CA LEU A 206 1.93 2.55 -27.26
C LEU A 206 3.13 3.34 -26.73
N GLU A 207 4.32 3.09 -27.23
CA GLU A 207 5.52 3.86 -26.89
C GLU A 207 5.46 5.31 -27.38
N GLU A 208 5.00 5.54 -28.61
CA GLU A 208 4.79 6.88 -29.16
C GLU A 208 3.82 7.72 -28.30
N ALA A 209 2.75 7.07 -27.74
CA ALA A 209 1.74 7.76 -26.94
C ALA A 209 2.11 7.93 -25.45
N LEU A 210 2.83 6.98 -24.86
CA LEU A 210 3.04 6.89 -23.41
C LEU A 210 4.52 6.74 -23.01
N GLY A 211 5.44 6.76 -23.98
CA GLY A 211 6.88 6.59 -23.75
C GLY A 211 7.21 5.20 -23.17
N ASN A 212 8.21 5.15 -22.30
CA ASN A 212 8.61 3.90 -21.62
C ASN A 212 7.46 3.21 -20.87
N HIS A 213 6.46 3.98 -20.44
CA HIS A 213 5.28 3.44 -19.80
C HIS A 213 4.42 2.62 -20.76
N GLY A 214 4.34 3.04 -22.03
CA GLY A 214 3.67 2.28 -23.09
C GLY A 214 4.31 0.93 -23.35
N ARG A 215 5.64 0.84 -23.37
CA ARG A 215 6.37 -0.43 -23.45
C ARG A 215 6.06 -1.35 -22.28
N ALA A 216 6.06 -0.80 -21.05
CA ALA A 216 5.75 -1.59 -19.87
C ALA A 216 4.32 -2.14 -19.92
N ILE A 217 3.34 -1.34 -20.34
CA ILE A 217 1.94 -1.77 -20.52
C ILE A 217 1.85 -2.85 -21.60
N PHE A 218 2.57 -2.73 -22.71
CA PHE A 218 2.59 -3.74 -23.77
C PHE A 218 3.14 -5.09 -23.26
N ALA A 219 4.25 -5.07 -22.52
CA ALA A 219 4.80 -6.27 -21.90
C ALA A 219 3.80 -6.94 -20.95
N LEU A 220 3.10 -6.15 -20.10
CA LEU A 220 2.04 -6.66 -19.24
C LEU A 220 0.87 -7.25 -20.06
N ALA A 221 0.48 -6.61 -21.17
CA ALA A 221 -0.55 -7.13 -22.05
C ALA A 221 -0.15 -8.47 -22.69
N GLN A 222 1.14 -8.73 -22.88
CA GLN A 222 1.66 -10.04 -23.29
C GLN A 222 1.72 -11.07 -22.16
N GLY A 223 1.44 -10.67 -20.91
CA GLY A 223 1.58 -11.51 -19.72
C GLY A 223 3.01 -11.57 -19.17
N SER A 224 3.90 -10.68 -19.60
CA SER A 224 5.27 -10.60 -19.14
C SER A 224 5.41 -9.60 -17.99
N ASP A 225 6.08 -10.02 -16.92
CA ASP A 225 6.40 -9.19 -15.75
C ASP A 225 7.76 -9.62 -15.19
N GLU A 226 8.75 -8.77 -15.34
CA GLU A 226 10.11 -9.00 -14.85
C GLU A 226 10.26 -8.72 -13.35
N SER A 227 9.21 -8.29 -12.68
CA SER A 227 9.25 -7.99 -11.25
C SER A 227 9.51 -9.25 -10.42
N ARG A 228 10.67 -9.29 -9.76
CA ARG A 228 11.05 -10.38 -8.87
C ARG A 228 10.49 -10.12 -7.46
N LEU A 229 10.09 -11.18 -6.77
CA LEU A 229 9.76 -11.10 -5.35
C LEU A 229 10.98 -10.63 -4.54
N ARG A 230 10.73 -9.75 -3.60
CA ARG A 230 11.72 -9.23 -2.66
C ARG A 230 11.32 -9.68 -1.24
N PRO A 231 11.69 -10.89 -0.82
CA PRO A 231 11.46 -11.34 0.55
C PRO A 231 12.14 -10.36 1.51
N ALA A 232 11.41 -9.85 2.48
CA ALA A 232 11.83 -8.78 3.37
C ALA A 232 12.23 -7.46 2.64
N PRO A 233 11.26 -6.76 2.02
CA PRO A 233 11.54 -5.45 1.49
C PRO A 233 11.95 -4.53 2.64
N HIS A 234 13.17 -3.98 2.57
CA HIS A 234 13.50 -2.83 3.41
C HIS A 234 12.56 -1.70 3.03
N PRO A 235 12.04 -0.94 3.99
CA PRO A 235 11.28 0.24 3.67
C PRO A 235 12.12 1.13 2.73
N ARG A 236 11.52 1.60 1.64
CA ARG A 236 12.19 2.53 0.72
C ARG A 236 12.22 3.93 1.29
N THR A 237 11.28 4.23 2.15
CA THR A 237 11.11 5.51 2.82
C THR A 237 10.57 5.30 4.22
N VAL A 238 10.88 6.23 5.12
CA VAL A 238 10.25 6.39 6.44
C VAL A 238 9.59 7.75 6.45
N SER A 239 8.27 7.79 6.58
CA SER A 239 7.49 9.02 6.51
C SER A 239 6.61 9.18 7.73
N HIS A 240 6.56 10.39 8.26
CA HIS A 240 5.59 10.80 9.27
C HIS A 240 4.95 12.12 8.84
N GLU A 241 3.63 12.21 8.95
CA GLU A 241 2.84 13.40 8.60
C GLU A 241 1.97 13.80 9.79
N SER A 242 1.77 15.11 9.95
CA SER A 242 0.86 15.71 10.93
C SER A 242 -0.13 16.59 10.19
N THR A 243 -1.43 16.35 10.42
CA THR A 243 -2.50 17.23 9.95
C THR A 243 -2.99 18.06 11.12
N LEU A 244 -3.06 19.38 10.91
CA LEU A 244 -3.48 20.33 11.94
C LEU A 244 -5.00 20.48 11.89
N VAL A 245 -5.62 20.53 13.07
CA VAL A 245 -7.09 20.75 13.22
C VAL A 245 -7.47 22.15 12.74
N THR A 246 -6.69 23.14 13.14
CA THR A 246 -6.76 24.54 12.71
C THR A 246 -5.51 24.89 11.91
N PRO A 247 -5.62 25.66 10.81
CA PRO A 247 -4.45 26.15 10.10
C PRO A 247 -3.53 26.98 11.03
N GLU A 248 -2.21 26.79 10.86
CA GLU A 248 -1.17 27.42 11.67
C GLU A 248 -0.29 28.32 10.80
N ILE A 249 0.08 29.48 11.30
CA ILE A 249 0.97 30.43 10.65
C ILE A 249 2.18 30.79 11.53
N ASP A 250 2.06 30.58 12.85
CA ASP A 250 3.16 30.87 13.77
C ASP A 250 4.37 29.98 13.50
N ARG A 251 5.49 30.62 13.24
CA ARG A 251 6.73 29.93 12.86
C ARG A 251 7.24 29.01 13.98
N GLY A 252 7.12 29.44 15.25
CA GLY A 252 7.57 28.64 16.38
C GLY A 252 6.75 27.39 16.57
N ALA A 253 5.41 27.49 16.43
CA ALA A 253 4.51 26.34 16.48
C ALA A 253 4.79 25.36 15.33
N ILE A 254 5.08 25.85 14.13
CA ILE A 254 5.43 25.02 12.96
C ILE A 254 6.75 24.28 13.21
N GLU A 255 7.78 24.96 13.72
CA GLU A 255 9.09 24.37 14.04
C GLU A 255 9.00 23.35 15.19
N ALA A 256 8.19 23.59 16.20
CA ALA A 256 7.92 22.62 17.26
C ALA A 256 7.30 21.33 16.69
N ARG A 257 6.33 21.45 15.78
CA ARG A 257 5.72 20.31 15.12
C ARG A 257 6.71 19.56 14.22
N LEU A 258 7.61 20.29 13.56
CA LEU A 258 8.67 19.70 12.75
C LEU A 258 9.66 18.90 13.62
N ALA A 259 9.96 19.35 14.83
CA ALA A 259 10.79 18.63 15.79
C ALA A 259 10.12 17.30 16.24
N GLU A 260 8.81 17.30 16.50
CA GLU A 260 8.05 16.08 16.81
C GLU A 260 8.11 15.06 15.66
N LEU A 261 7.97 15.54 14.41
CA LEU A 261 8.08 14.69 13.22
C LEU A 261 9.50 14.12 13.06
N ALA A 262 10.54 14.92 13.30
CA ALA A 262 11.92 14.46 13.25
C ALA A 262 12.20 13.36 14.29
N GLY A 263 11.69 13.50 15.52
CA GLY A 263 11.75 12.46 16.56
C GLY A 263 11.03 11.17 16.16
N SER A 264 9.86 11.29 15.52
CA SER A 264 9.09 10.14 15.03
C SER A 264 9.81 9.39 13.91
N VAL A 265 10.46 10.13 13.00
CA VAL A 265 11.30 9.56 11.93
C VAL A 265 12.53 8.87 12.52
N GLU A 266 13.25 9.51 13.46
CA GLU A 266 14.39 8.89 14.16
C GLU A 266 14.00 7.58 14.83
N ALA A 267 12.91 7.58 15.62
CA ALA A 267 12.44 6.39 16.32
C ALA A 267 12.17 5.23 15.36
N THR A 268 11.61 5.52 14.19
CA THR A 268 11.35 4.51 13.15
C THR A 268 12.65 4.05 12.49
N LEU A 269 13.54 4.96 12.12
CA LEU A 269 14.85 4.62 11.53
C LEU A 269 15.67 3.76 12.49
N ALA A 270 15.70 4.12 13.78
CA ALA A 270 16.44 3.37 14.80
C ALA A 270 15.90 1.95 14.99
N ARG A 271 14.57 1.78 15.05
CA ARG A 271 13.92 0.47 15.15
C ARG A 271 14.26 -0.42 13.97
N GLU A 272 14.29 0.12 12.76
CA GLU A 272 14.60 -0.60 11.51
C GLU A 272 16.11 -0.70 11.23
N ARG A 273 16.98 -0.10 12.08
CA ARG A 273 18.43 0.00 11.89
C ARG A 273 18.81 0.63 10.56
N LEU A 274 18.18 1.75 10.23
CA LEU A 274 18.36 2.48 8.99
C LEU A 274 18.82 3.90 9.27
N ALA A 275 19.46 4.52 8.27
CA ALA A 275 19.73 5.95 8.17
C ALA A 275 19.38 6.44 6.77
N ALA A 276 19.15 7.73 6.58
CA ALA A 276 18.68 8.30 5.33
C ALA A 276 19.73 9.21 4.69
N LYS A 277 19.89 9.15 3.37
CA LYS A 277 20.70 10.11 2.61
C LYS A 277 19.87 11.20 1.92
N ARG A 278 18.56 11.13 1.98
CA ARG A 278 17.67 12.16 1.43
C ARG A 278 16.51 12.42 2.38
N LEU A 279 16.26 13.70 2.61
CA LEU A 279 15.11 14.18 3.38
C LEU A 279 14.18 14.97 2.46
N VAL A 280 12.88 14.76 2.61
CA VAL A 280 11.83 15.47 1.88
C VAL A 280 10.90 16.09 2.92
N LEU A 281 10.72 17.39 2.85
CA LEU A 281 9.72 18.13 3.59
C LEU A 281 8.51 18.37 2.68
N LYS A 282 7.32 18.03 3.17
CA LYS A 282 6.03 18.31 2.54
C LYS A 282 5.28 19.32 3.39
N VAL A 283 4.79 20.38 2.78
CA VAL A 283 3.96 21.41 3.41
C VAL A 283 2.63 21.45 2.67
N ARG A 284 1.52 21.30 3.39
CA ARG A 284 0.17 21.48 2.85
C ARG A 284 -0.40 22.76 3.43
N TYR A 285 -0.78 23.71 2.57
CA TYR A 285 -1.38 24.98 2.96
C TYR A 285 -2.87 24.86 3.26
N ALA A 286 -3.47 25.90 3.84
CA ALA A 286 -4.89 25.92 4.24
C ALA A 286 -5.85 25.75 3.04
N ASP A 287 -5.46 26.23 1.87
CA ASP A 287 -6.18 26.11 0.59
C ASP A 287 -5.96 24.79 -0.14
N HIS A 288 -5.34 23.80 0.54
CA HIS A 288 -5.03 22.47 0.02
C HIS A 288 -3.89 22.39 -1.00
N GLU A 289 -3.23 23.50 -1.35
CA GLU A 289 -2.00 23.46 -2.14
C GLU A 289 -0.90 22.73 -1.38
N GLU A 290 -0.11 21.91 -2.07
CA GLU A 290 1.01 21.19 -1.49
C GLU A 290 2.33 21.64 -2.13
N THR A 291 3.33 21.84 -1.28
CA THR A 291 4.70 22.11 -1.69
C THR A 291 5.63 21.08 -1.08
N THR A 292 6.55 20.54 -1.89
CA THR A 292 7.61 19.66 -1.41
C THR A 292 8.99 20.28 -1.65
N ARG A 293 9.88 20.11 -0.65
CA ARG A 293 11.30 20.46 -0.78
C ARG A 293 12.14 19.28 -0.34
N SER A 294 13.23 19.02 -1.01
CA SER A 294 14.10 17.90 -0.67
C SER A 294 15.57 18.25 -0.79
N ARG A 295 16.38 17.53 0.00
CA ARG A 295 17.83 17.61 -0.07
C ARG A 295 18.45 16.23 0.11
N THR A 296 19.41 15.92 -0.73
CA THR A 296 20.26 14.73 -0.61
C THR A 296 21.58 15.15 0.03
N VAL A 297 22.08 14.36 0.97
CA VAL A 297 23.31 14.59 1.70
C VAL A 297 24.31 13.45 1.47
N THR A 298 25.58 13.71 1.65
CA THR A 298 26.66 12.73 1.45
C THR A 298 26.73 11.73 2.61
N HIS A 299 26.60 12.22 3.85
CA HIS A 299 26.53 11.37 5.06
C HIS A 299 25.10 10.94 5.36
N ALA A 300 24.96 9.82 6.04
CA ALA A 300 23.65 9.28 6.37
C ALA A 300 23.12 9.93 7.68
N LEU A 301 21.88 10.42 7.63
CA LEU A 301 21.18 11.06 8.75
C LEU A 301 20.36 9.99 9.49
N GLY A 302 20.46 9.97 10.81
CA GLY A 302 19.69 9.03 11.64
C GLY A 302 19.14 9.65 12.91
N ARG A 303 19.67 10.78 13.35
CA ARG A 303 19.33 11.45 14.61
C ARG A 303 18.33 12.58 14.39
N ALA A 304 17.41 12.77 15.32
CA ALA A 304 16.39 13.82 15.23
C ALA A 304 16.99 15.21 15.06
N VAL A 305 18.11 15.50 15.72
CA VAL A 305 18.80 16.81 15.61
C VAL A 305 19.26 17.09 14.18
N GLU A 306 19.86 16.10 13.51
CA GLU A 306 20.33 16.22 12.12
C GLU A 306 19.15 16.36 11.13
N LEU A 307 18.10 15.54 11.34
CA LEU A 307 16.88 15.58 10.55
C LEU A 307 16.17 16.93 10.70
N LEU A 308 16.07 17.45 11.95
CA LEU A 308 15.45 18.74 12.25
C LEU A 308 16.24 19.89 11.61
N ALA A 309 17.56 19.91 11.76
CA ALA A 309 18.40 20.97 11.17
C ALA A 309 18.20 21.05 9.65
N LEU A 310 18.20 19.89 8.96
CA LEU A 310 17.99 19.85 7.52
C LEU A 310 16.53 20.21 7.14
N ALA A 311 15.54 19.77 7.94
CA ALA A 311 14.13 20.08 7.70
C ALA A 311 13.83 21.56 7.90
N SER A 312 14.46 22.23 8.89
CA SER A 312 14.36 23.67 9.11
C SER A 312 14.95 24.46 7.95
N ASP A 313 16.10 24.04 7.38
CA ASP A 313 16.64 24.63 6.14
C ASP A 313 15.65 24.47 4.97
N LEU A 314 15.04 23.29 4.81
CA LEU A 314 14.04 23.08 3.77
C LEU A 314 12.76 23.90 3.99
N LEU A 315 12.36 24.14 5.25
CA LEU A 315 11.20 24.96 5.60
C LEU A 315 11.37 26.41 5.17
N THR A 316 12.61 26.99 5.25
CA THR A 316 12.87 28.35 4.79
C THR A 316 12.64 28.56 3.29
N ARG A 317 12.62 27.47 2.52
CA ARG A 317 12.37 27.48 1.06
C ARG A 317 10.91 27.29 0.71
N THR A 318 10.02 27.40 1.69
CA THR A 318 8.56 27.32 1.54
C THR A 318 7.93 28.65 1.99
N GLN A 319 6.62 28.74 1.85
CA GLN A 319 5.85 29.91 2.36
C GLN A 319 5.31 29.66 3.78
N ALA A 320 5.78 28.63 4.49
CA ALA A 320 5.39 28.39 5.88
C ALA A 320 5.88 29.53 6.79
N GLY A 321 5.01 30.04 7.63
CA GLY A 321 5.27 31.25 8.44
C GLY A 321 4.80 32.57 7.80
N THR A 322 4.50 32.56 6.48
CA THR A 322 3.86 33.70 5.79
C THR A 322 2.48 33.35 5.25
N ARG A 323 2.24 32.06 5.02
CA ARG A 323 0.98 31.48 4.56
C ARG A 323 0.54 30.39 5.53
N PRO A 324 -0.74 30.36 5.98
CA PRO A 324 -1.20 29.33 6.93
C PRO A 324 -1.05 27.94 6.37
N ILE A 325 -0.53 27.01 7.18
CA ILE A 325 -0.37 25.60 6.83
C ILE A 325 -1.42 24.75 7.54
N ARG A 326 -1.85 23.66 6.91
CA ARG A 326 -2.78 22.66 7.44
C ARG A 326 -2.11 21.31 7.69
N GLY A 327 -0.91 21.10 7.22
CA GLY A 327 -0.18 19.86 7.44
C GLY A 327 1.29 19.97 7.13
N LEU A 328 2.06 19.14 7.82
CA LEU A 328 3.49 18.94 7.62
C LEU A 328 3.78 17.46 7.48
N GLY A 329 4.71 17.11 6.59
CA GLY A 329 5.22 15.76 6.45
C GLY A 329 6.74 15.75 6.32
N LEU A 330 7.38 14.78 6.96
CA LEU A 330 8.81 14.56 6.85
C LEU A 330 9.06 13.12 6.37
N THR A 331 9.77 12.99 5.25
CA THR A 331 10.07 11.70 4.64
C THR A 331 11.57 11.52 4.50
N ALA A 332 12.09 10.49 5.15
CA ALA A 332 13.45 10.00 5.00
C ALA A 332 13.50 8.95 3.88
N SER A 333 14.38 9.13 2.89
CA SER A 333 14.53 8.26 1.72
C SER A 333 15.99 8.01 1.38
N SER A 334 16.28 7.20 0.35
CA SER A 334 17.63 6.71 0.06
C SER A 334 18.25 6.06 1.30
N LEU A 335 17.48 5.11 1.88
CA LEU A 335 17.80 4.48 3.15
C LEU A 335 19.01 3.55 3.00
N VAL A 336 19.90 3.58 4.00
CA VAL A 336 21.08 2.71 4.14
C VAL A 336 21.03 2.01 5.48
N ARG A 337 21.58 0.79 5.57
CA ARG A 337 21.71 0.08 6.85
C ARG A 337 22.83 0.68 7.68
N VAL A 338 22.58 0.95 8.94
CA VAL A 338 23.60 1.34 9.91
C VAL A 338 24.31 0.06 10.41
N ARG A 339 25.60 -0.06 10.10
CA ARG A 339 26.46 -1.13 10.70
C ARG A 339 26.77 -0.77 12.15
N ARG A 340 26.91 -1.75 13.01
CA ARG A 340 27.15 -1.58 14.46
C ARG A 340 28.43 -0.77 14.79
N ASP A 341 29.40 -0.73 13.86
CA ASP A 341 30.72 -0.15 14.12
C ASP A 341 30.82 1.38 13.86
N GLU A 342 29.89 1.98 13.12
CA GLU A 342 29.93 3.41 12.82
C GLU A 342 29.37 4.31 13.94
N ARG A 343 28.75 3.73 14.99
CA ARG A 343 28.26 4.49 16.15
C ARG A 343 29.34 4.79 17.20
N GLN A 344 30.50 4.16 17.10
CA GLN A 344 31.54 4.24 18.15
C GLN A 344 32.66 5.25 17.82
N LEU A 345 32.68 5.81 16.60
CA LEU A 345 33.78 6.71 16.19
C LEU A 345 33.49 8.20 16.36
N ASP A 346 32.26 8.63 16.67
CA ASP A 346 31.93 10.05 16.85
C ASP A 346 31.96 10.56 18.29
N LEU A 347 32.54 9.80 19.23
CA LEU A 347 32.66 10.22 20.64
C LEU A 347 33.93 11.01 20.95
N PHE A 348 34.82 11.18 19.96
CA PHE A 348 36.11 11.90 20.14
C PHE A 348 36.52 12.73 18.91
N ALA A 349 35.58 13.45 18.28
CA ALA A 349 35.89 14.48 17.29
C ALA A 349 35.24 15.81 17.69
#